data_67ddc8560b52b4a851e59f6f43d894e0
#
_entry.id   67ddc8560b52b4a851e59f6f43d894e0
#
_cell.length_a   1.000
_cell.length_b   1.000
_cell.length_c   1.000
_cell.angle_alpha   90.00
_cell.angle_beta   90.00
_cell.angle_gamma   90.00
#
_symmetry.space_group_name_H-M   'P 1'
#
loop_
_entity.id
_entity.type
_entity.pdbx_description
1 polymer ?
#
loop_
_entity_poly.entity_id
_entity_poly.type
_entity_poly.pdbx_seq_one_letter_code
_entity_poly.pdbx_strand_id
1 'polypeptide(L)'
;MLKTITAFLVTLIVASSAWAIDGAQLLIQVDRNLNPESYEMYRKLINVEPDGSKKEYTLFSVKKGQDKIAALFLAPASEKGRSTLRLGDNMWLYIPNVGKPIRITSLQSVVGGVFNNADILSLDYSAEYNVEKADESGKEHLLFLKAKTREVAYDRLKMWIDKSKSLPTKIECLTEANMLIKTLYFKDMKDFGGGLTRPSVIETDSPLYKGYKSIMIFARIKKKDFKDEIFTLTFMPNMESLRK
;
A
#
# COMPACT_ATOMS: atom_id res chain seq x y z
N MET A 1 60.89 -46.06 28.21
CA MET A 1 60.54 -44.61 28.09
C MET A 1 59.49 -44.46 26.97
N LEU A 2 58.24 -44.35 27.37
CA LEU A 2 57.09 -44.24 26.43
C LEU A 2 56.70 -42.78 26.36
N LYS A 3 56.84 -42.11 25.20
CA LYS A 3 56.47 -40.72 25.03
C LYS A 3 55.00 -40.67 24.57
N THR A 4 54.13 -40.19 25.44
CA THR A 4 52.71 -39.93 25.16
C THR A 4 52.61 -38.64 24.35
N ILE A 5 52.12 -38.71 23.11
CA ILE A 5 51.80 -37.54 22.28
C ILE A 5 50.33 -37.21 22.51
N THR A 6 50.08 -36.09 23.18
CA THR A 6 48.73 -35.54 23.40
C THR A 6 48.37 -34.70 22.18
N ALA A 7 47.44 -35.17 21.34
CA ALA A 7 46.92 -34.42 20.22
C ALA A 7 45.87 -33.44 20.71
N PHE A 8 46.11 -32.14 20.55
CA PHE A 8 45.14 -31.06 20.81
C PHE A 8 44.23 -30.90 19.59
N LEU A 9 42.96 -31.28 19.77
CA LEU A 9 41.95 -31.09 18.74
C LEU A 9 41.42 -29.62 18.83
N VAL A 10 41.86 -28.76 17.92
CA VAL A 10 41.34 -27.38 17.82
C VAL A 10 40.03 -27.44 17.02
N THR A 11 38.90 -27.32 17.72
CA THR A 11 37.58 -27.20 17.07
C THR A 11 37.41 -25.78 16.57
N LEU A 12 37.47 -25.57 15.27
CA LEU A 12 37.21 -24.31 14.63
C LEU A 12 35.69 -24.03 14.64
N ILE A 13 35.20 -23.19 15.55
CA ILE A 13 33.80 -22.73 15.56
C ILE A 13 33.68 -21.70 14.42
N VAL A 14 33.14 -22.12 13.28
CA VAL A 14 32.73 -21.20 12.22
C VAL A 14 31.45 -20.50 12.70
N ALA A 15 31.59 -19.31 13.28
CA ALA A 15 30.47 -18.45 13.53
C ALA A 15 29.88 -17.99 12.19
N SER A 16 28.79 -18.64 11.76
CA SER A 16 27.98 -18.14 10.65
C SER A 16 27.37 -16.80 11.10
N SER A 17 27.93 -15.69 10.63
CA SER A 17 27.30 -14.37 10.75
C SER A 17 25.97 -14.43 9.99
N ALA A 18 24.88 -14.63 10.73
CA ALA A 18 23.54 -14.40 10.19
C ALA A 18 23.48 -12.90 9.82
N TRP A 19 23.49 -12.63 8.51
CA TRP A 19 23.30 -11.27 8.03
C TRP A 19 21.90 -10.83 8.46
N ALA A 20 21.83 -9.87 9.38
CA ALA A 20 20.57 -9.29 9.78
C ALA A 20 19.91 -8.65 8.55
N ILE A 21 18.61 -8.91 8.38
CA ILE A 21 17.84 -8.32 7.28
C ILE A 21 17.84 -6.81 7.47
N ASP A 22 18.31 -6.05 6.46
CA ASP A 22 18.07 -4.61 6.41
C ASP A 22 16.60 -4.36 6.05
N GLY A 23 15.76 -4.27 7.07
CA GLY A 23 14.32 -4.09 6.91
C GLY A 23 13.97 -2.78 6.21
N ALA A 24 14.77 -1.72 6.38
CA ALA A 24 14.51 -0.43 5.73
C ALA A 24 14.76 -0.52 4.21
N GLN A 25 15.86 -1.16 3.80
CA GLN A 25 16.13 -1.40 2.39
C GLN A 25 15.11 -2.35 1.76
N LEU A 26 14.68 -3.38 2.49
CA LEU A 26 13.62 -4.29 2.04
C LEU A 26 12.30 -3.53 1.82
N LEU A 27 11.92 -2.62 2.73
CA LEU A 27 10.70 -1.83 2.59
C LEU A 27 10.74 -0.91 1.36
N ILE A 28 11.89 -0.27 1.09
CA ILE A 28 12.11 0.53 -0.14
C ILE A 28 12.00 -0.36 -1.39
N GLN A 29 12.53 -1.59 -1.33
CA GLN A 29 12.42 -2.54 -2.44
C GLN A 29 10.97 -2.96 -2.68
N VAL A 30 10.19 -3.18 -1.63
CA VAL A 30 8.74 -3.46 -1.72
C VAL A 30 8.02 -2.33 -2.44
N ASP A 31 8.28 -1.08 -2.08
CA ASP A 31 7.64 0.09 -2.72
C ASP A 31 7.96 0.14 -4.22
N ARG A 32 9.22 -0.05 -4.60
CA ARG A 32 9.66 -0.06 -6.01
C ARG A 32 9.05 -1.19 -6.81
N ASN A 33 8.87 -2.37 -6.19
CA ASN A 33 8.25 -3.53 -6.83
C ASN A 33 6.72 -3.40 -6.93
N LEU A 34 6.11 -2.64 -6.02
CA LEU A 34 4.67 -2.38 -6.08
C LEU A 34 4.31 -1.32 -7.11
N ASN A 35 5.06 -0.21 -7.19
CA ASN A 35 4.69 0.90 -8.06
C ASN A 35 5.93 1.62 -8.60
N PRO A 36 5.88 2.14 -9.85
CA PRO A 36 6.83 3.13 -10.31
C PRO A 36 6.76 4.41 -9.46
N GLU A 37 7.81 5.22 -9.47
CA GLU A 37 7.85 6.51 -8.77
C GLU A 37 6.75 7.46 -9.24
N SER A 38 6.50 7.50 -10.56
CA SER A 38 5.42 8.28 -11.17
C SER A 38 4.65 7.40 -12.15
N TYR A 39 3.31 7.42 -12.06
CA TYR A 39 2.45 6.57 -12.89
C TYR A 39 1.03 7.08 -13.01
N GLU A 40 0.33 6.61 -14.05
CA GLU A 40 -1.12 6.56 -14.13
C GLU A 40 -1.63 5.14 -13.92
N MET A 41 -2.83 5.00 -13.30
CA MET A 41 -3.42 3.69 -13.08
C MET A 41 -4.93 3.72 -13.18
N TYR A 42 -5.51 2.62 -13.70
CA TYR A 42 -6.93 2.32 -13.63
C TYR A 42 -7.16 1.18 -12.67
N ARG A 43 -8.19 1.31 -11.83
CA ARG A 43 -8.56 0.29 -10.86
C ARG A 43 -10.06 0.24 -10.64
N LYS A 44 -10.54 -0.95 -10.27
CA LYS A 44 -11.91 -1.19 -9.84
C LYS A 44 -11.92 -1.42 -8.35
N LEU A 45 -12.83 -0.79 -7.65
CA LEU A 45 -13.14 -1.04 -6.25
C LEU A 45 -14.50 -1.71 -6.18
N ILE A 46 -14.58 -2.84 -5.46
CA ILE A 46 -15.82 -3.59 -5.23
C ILE A 46 -16.02 -3.68 -3.72
N ASN A 47 -17.12 -3.13 -3.23
CA ASN A 47 -17.58 -3.33 -1.87
C ASN A 47 -18.64 -4.42 -1.86
N VAL A 48 -18.43 -5.46 -1.07
CA VAL A 48 -19.37 -6.56 -0.84
C VAL A 48 -19.98 -6.36 0.53
N GLU A 49 -21.29 -6.25 0.59
CA GLU A 49 -22.07 -6.08 1.81
C GLU A 49 -22.40 -7.44 2.45
N PRO A 50 -22.82 -7.51 3.72
CA PRO A 50 -23.11 -8.78 4.40
C PRO A 50 -24.20 -9.64 3.74
N ASP A 51 -25.12 -9.01 3.00
CA ASP A 51 -26.16 -9.69 2.23
C ASP A 51 -25.68 -10.21 0.85
N GLY A 52 -24.39 -10.00 0.54
CA GLY A 52 -23.79 -10.40 -0.73
C GLY A 52 -23.96 -9.37 -1.85
N SER A 53 -24.69 -8.28 -1.62
CA SER A 53 -24.83 -7.20 -2.61
C SER A 53 -23.48 -6.54 -2.88
N LYS A 54 -23.30 -6.03 -4.11
CA LYS A 54 -22.01 -5.44 -4.54
C LYS A 54 -22.20 -4.03 -5.07
N LYS A 55 -21.33 -3.12 -4.63
CA LYS A 55 -21.20 -1.77 -5.17
C LYS A 55 -19.83 -1.66 -5.85
N GLU A 56 -19.84 -1.25 -7.10
CA GLU A 56 -18.62 -1.19 -7.92
C GLU A 56 -18.30 0.23 -8.34
N TYR A 57 -17.02 0.57 -8.25
CA TYR A 57 -16.49 1.90 -8.59
C TYR A 57 -15.29 1.73 -9.51
N THR A 58 -15.19 2.57 -10.51
CA THR A 58 -14.00 2.64 -11.37
C THR A 58 -13.28 3.94 -11.10
N LEU A 59 -11.96 3.83 -10.89
CA LEU A 59 -11.11 4.96 -10.57
C LEU A 59 -9.94 5.06 -11.55
N PHE A 60 -9.59 6.29 -11.90
CA PHE A 60 -8.33 6.67 -12.51
C PHE A 60 -7.49 7.38 -11.46
N SER A 61 -6.20 7.07 -11.37
CA SER A 61 -5.29 7.71 -10.41
C SER A 61 -3.98 8.05 -11.07
N VAL A 62 -3.36 9.13 -10.57
CA VAL A 62 -2.03 9.59 -10.96
C VAL A 62 -1.19 9.81 -9.70
N LYS A 63 0.08 9.39 -9.73
CA LYS A 63 1.05 9.58 -8.64
C LYS A 63 2.32 10.22 -9.18
N LYS A 64 2.94 11.06 -8.38
CA LYS A 64 4.27 11.60 -8.62
C LYS A 64 5.09 11.63 -7.33
N GLY A 65 6.27 11.03 -7.38
CA GLY A 65 7.15 10.96 -6.21
C GLY A 65 6.53 10.23 -5.03
N GLN A 66 6.96 10.56 -3.84
CA GLN A 66 6.58 9.87 -2.62
C GLN A 66 5.40 10.53 -1.88
N ASP A 67 4.98 11.73 -2.29
CA ASP A 67 4.10 12.61 -1.52
C ASP A 67 2.84 13.09 -2.27
N LYS A 68 2.70 12.79 -3.58
CA LYS A 68 1.61 13.34 -4.40
C LYS A 68 0.84 12.24 -5.11
N ILE A 69 -0.45 12.13 -4.81
CA ILE A 69 -1.36 11.23 -5.51
C ILE A 69 -2.75 11.86 -5.63
N ALA A 70 -3.37 11.69 -6.79
CA ALA A 70 -4.76 12.08 -7.02
C ALA A 70 -5.55 10.94 -7.63
N ALA A 71 -6.85 10.85 -7.31
CA ALA A 71 -7.75 9.87 -7.88
C ALA A 71 -9.06 10.52 -8.33
N LEU A 72 -9.58 10.04 -9.45
CA LEU A 72 -10.83 10.47 -10.07
C LEU A 72 -11.78 9.28 -10.17
N PHE A 73 -13.01 9.42 -9.71
CA PHE A 73 -14.07 8.44 -9.90
C PHE A 73 -14.66 8.59 -11.31
N LEU A 74 -14.70 7.48 -12.03
CA LEU A 74 -15.22 7.38 -13.40
C LEU A 74 -16.61 6.75 -13.45
N ALA A 75 -16.92 5.87 -12.51
CA ALA A 75 -18.17 5.15 -12.38
C ALA A 75 -18.42 4.78 -10.90
N PRO A 76 -19.69 4.62 -10.51
CA PRO A 76 -20.92 4.81 -11.24
C PRO A 76 -21.21 6.29 -11.57
N ALA A 77 -22.29 6.57 -12.29
CA ALA A 77 -22.66 7.93 -12.67
C ALA A 77 -22.85 8.88 -11.49
N SER A 78 -23.33 8.37 -10.35
CA SER A 78 -23.48 9.12 -9.09
C SER A 78 -22.17 9.63 -8.50
N GLU A 79 -21.04 8.97 -8.79
CA GLU A 79 -19.73 9.30 -8.28
C GLU A 79 -18.82 9.95 -9.33
N LYS A 80 -19.25 9.97 -10.59
CA LYS A 80 -18.45 10.46 -11.72
C LYS A 80 -18.04 11.92 -11.51
N GLY A 81 -16.74 12.19 -11.71
CA GLY A 81 -16.16 13.52 -11.54
C GLY A 81 -15.74 13.85 -10.11
N ARG A 82 -16.14 13.05 -9.11
CA ARG A 82 -15.59 13.13 -7.76
C ARG A 82 -14.10 12.86 -7.82
N SER A 83 -13.28 13.74 -7.24
CA SER A 83 -11.83 13.55 -7.21
C SER A 83 -11.28 13.74 -5.80
N THR A 84 -10.17 13.06 -5.53
CA THR A 84 -9.44 13.17 -4.28
C THR A 84 -7.98 13.51 -4.57
N LEU A 85 -7.37 14.30 -3.71
CA LEU A 85 -5.97 14.69 -3.78
C LEU A 85 -5.32 14.45 -2.42
N ARG A 86 -4.10 13.90 -2.43
CA ARG A 86 -3.22 13.82 -1.27
C ARG A 86 -1.89 14.49 -1.58
N LEU A 87 -1.44 15.34 -0.66
CA LEU A 87 -0.13 16.00 -0.65
C LEU A 87 0.49 15.75 0.74
N GLY A 88 1.43 14.83 0.81
CA GLY A 88 1.97 14.36 2.09
C GLY A 88 0.83 13.87 3.00
N ASP A 89 0.72 14.46 4.17
CA ASP A 89 -0.30 14.11 5.17
C ASP A 89 -1.68 14.73 4.93
N ASN A 90 -1.80 15.63 3.96
CA ASN A 90 -3.03 16.37 3.72
C ASN A 90 -3.85 15.75 2.59
N MET A 91 -5.15 15.59 2.82
CA MET A 91 -6.08 15.02 1.85
C MET A 91 -7.30 15.91 1.62
N TRP A 92 -7.75 15.97 0.38
CA TRP A 92 -8.95 16.72 -0.03
C TRP A 92 -9.83 15.89 -0.95
N LEU A 93 -11.10 16.21 -0.89
CA LEU A 93 -12.16 15.68 -1.73
C LEU A 93 -12.82 16.83 -2.48
N TYR A 94 -12.97 16.67 -3.78
CA TYR A 94 -13.79 17.52 -4.63
C TYR A 94 -15.01 16.74 -5.13
N ILE A 95 -16.18 17.34 -4.99
CA ILE A 95 -17.46 16.84 -5.49
C ILE A 95 -18.00 17.90 -6.45
N PRO A 96 -18.31 17.56 -7.73
CA PRO A 96 -18.72 18.53 -8.73
C PRO A 96 -19.86 19.46 -8.29
N ASN A 97 -20.90 18.90 -7.65
CA ASN A 97 -22.06 19.66 -7.21
C ASN A 97 -21.80 20.56 -5.99
N VAL A 98 -20.69 20.34 -5.27
CA VAL A 98 -20.25 21.22 -4.15
C VAL A 98 -19.36 22.35 -4.66
N GLY A 99 -18.62 22.09 -5.75
CA GLY A 99 -17.84 23.09 -6.48
C GLY A 99 -16.55 23.55 -5.81
N LYS A 100 -16.22 23.06 -4.60
CA LYS A 100 -14.99 23.39 -3.87
C LYS A 100 -14.40 22.17 -3.18
N PRO A 101 -13.05 22.07 -3.10
CA PRO A 101 -12.39 21.03 -2.33
C PRO A 101 -12.67 21.17 -0.83
N ILE A 102 -12.95 20.04 -0.17
CA ILE A 102 -13.10 19.94 1.28
C ILE A 102 -12.00 19.04 1.84
N ARG A 103 -11.49 19.37 3.03
CA ARG A 103 -10.49 18.54 3.69
C ARG A 103 -11.12 17.26 4.22
N ILE A 104 -10.42 16.14 4.03
CA ILE A 104 -10.84 14.82 4.50
C ILE A 104 -9.72 14.18 5.33
N THR A 105 -10.05 13.14 6.09
CA THR A 105 -9.10 12.39 6.91
C THR A 105 -8.72 11.07 6.25
N SER A 106 -7.55 10.54 6.62
CA SER A 106 -7.00 9.28 6.10
C SER A 106 -7.90 8.08 6.41
N LEU A 107 -8.52 8.04 7.60
CA LEU A 107 -9.34 6.92 8.08
C LEU A 107 -10.78 6.93 7.58
N GLN A 108 -11.26 8.03 6.98
CA GLN A 108 -12.62 8.06 6.43
C GLN A 108 -12.80 6.98 5.37
N SER A 109 -13.89 6.18 5.51
CA SER A 109 -14.27 5.17 4.53
C SER A 109 -14.54 5.79 3.17
N VAL A 110 -14.08 5.16 2.12
CA VAL A 110 -14.39 5.53 0.75
C VAL A 110 -15.65 4.79 0.32
N VAL A 111 -16.71 5.55 0.01
CA VAL A 111 -17.99 5.04 -0.52
C VAL A 111 -18.59 3.88 0.30
N GLY A 112 -18.41 3.90 1.62
CA GLY A 112 -19.04 2.95 2.54
C GLY A 112 -18.39 1.57 2.62
N GLY A 113 -17.20 1.34 2.01
CA GLY A 113 -16.49 0.07 2.08
C GLY A 113 -15.48 -0.02 3.24
N VAL A 114 -14.72 -1.12 3.26
CA VAL A 114 -13.63 -1.36 4.23
C VAL A 114 -12.36 -0.56 3.88
N PHE A 115 -12.16 -0.20 2.59
CA PHE A 115 -11.09 0.71 2.21
C PHE A 115 -11.40 2.14 2.65
N ASN A 116 -10.39 2.81 3.14
CA ASN A 116 -10.44 4.22 3.51
C ASN A 116 -9.63 5.11 2.52
N ASN A 117 -9.60 6.42 2.77
CA ASN A 117 -8.88 7.34 1.91
C ASN A 117 -7.38 7.01 1.79
N ALA A 118 -6.73 6.58 2.86
CA ALA A 118 -5.31 6.21 2.82
C ALA A 118 -5.04 4.99 1.94
N ASP A 119 -5.98 4.03 1.84
CA ASP A 119 -5.81 2.88 0.94
C ASP A 119 -5.98 3.27 -0.53
N ILE A 120 -6.87 4.23 -0.80
CA ILE A 120 -7.10 4.73 -2.16
C ILE A 120 -5.98 5.70 -2.58
N LEU A 121 -5.49 6.52 -1.67
CA LEU A 121 -4.42 7.49 -1.88
C LEU A 121 -3.12 7.03 -1.21
N SER A 122 -2.80 5.74 -1.35
CA SER A 122 -1.61 5.15 -0.72
C SER A 122 -0.33 5.75 -1.31
N LEU A 123 0.53 6.20 -0.42
CA LEU A 123 1.92 6.56 -0.71
C LEU A 123 2.82 5.33 -0.57
N ASP A 124 4.11 5.54 -0.70
CA ASP A 124 5.10 4.50 -0.44
C ASP A 124 5.13 4.18 1.06
N TYR A 125 5.21 2.91 1.42
CA TYR A 125 5.29 2.50 2.82
C TYR A 125 6.53 3.08 3.52
N SER A 126 7.66 3.13 2.81
CA SER A 126 8.90 3.74 3.32
C SER A 126 8.78 5.25 3.55
N ALA A 127 7.84 5.94 2.91
CA ALA A 127 7.56 7.35 3.19
C ALA A 127 6.78 7.52 4.50
N GLU A 128 5.84 6.61 4.80
CA GLU A 128 4.92 6.72 5.93
C GLU A 128 5.39 5.97 7.20
N TYR A 129 6.23 4.95 7.06
CA TYR A 129 6.60 4.05 8.18
C TYR A 129 8.10 3.92 8.38
N ASN A 130 8.49 3.70 9.63
CA ASN A 130 9.80 3.19 10.04
C ASN A 130 9.70 1.70 10.31
N VAL A 131 10.75 0.94 10.00
CA VAL A 131 10.86 -0.46 10.39
C VAL A 131 11.37 -0.54 11.83
N GLU A 132 10.57 -1.08 12.75
CA GLU A 132 10.98 -1.33 14.14
C GLU A 132 11.69 -2.69 14.28
N LYS A 133 11.24 -3.69 13.52
CA LYS A 133 11.78 -5.05 13.58
C LYS A 133 11.60 -5.75 12.24
N ALA A 134 12.56 -6.62 11.90
CA ALA A 134 12.49 -7.53 10.77
C ALA A 134 12.77 -8.95 11.26
N ASP A 135 11.86 -9.88 10.98
CA ASP A 135 11.96 -11.30 11.31
C ASP A 135 11.88 -12.14 10.03
N GLU A 136 12.27 -13.40 10.16
CA GLU A 136 12.04 -14.41 9.12
C GLU A 136 10.86 -15.30 9.49
N SER A 137 10.01 -15.60 8.52
CA SER A 137 8.86 -16.51 8.67
C SER A 137 8.77 -17.45 7.48
N GLY A 138 9.52 -18.55 7.53
CA GLY A 138 9.56 -19.54 6.46
C GLY A 138 10.04 -18.93 5.12
N LYS A 139 9.13 -18.88 4.13
CA LYS A 139 9.41 -18.32 2.79
C LYS A 139 9.20 -16.79 2.72
N GLU A 140 8.86 -16.17 3.84
CA GLU A 140 8.55 -14.74 3.91
C GLU A 140 9.49 -14.03 4.89
N HIS A 141 9.67 -12.73 4.68
CA HIS A 141 10.12 -11.81 5.71
C HIS A 141 8.90 -11.22 6.40
N LEU A 142 9.01 -10.92 7.69
CA LEU A 142 7.98 -10.23 8.46
C LEU A 142 8.55 -8.92 8.97
N LEU A 143 8.03 -7.79 8.46
CA LEU A 143 8.36 -6.46 8.97
C LEU A 143 7.31 -5.97 9.95
N PHE A 144 7.77 -5.40 11.06
CA PHE A 144 6.97 -4.64 12.01
C PHE A 144 7.26 -3.16 11.77
N LEU A 145 6.23 -2.44 11.37
CA LEU A 145 6.33 -1.06 10.95
C LEU A 145 5.60 -0.15 11.94
N LYS A 146 6.15 1.03 12.20
CA LYS A 146 5.54 2.09 13.01
C LYS A 146 5.37 3.34 12.17
N ALA A 147 4.20 3.96 12.24
CA ALA A 147 3.90 5.23 11.58
C ALA A 147 4.89 6.32 12.01
N LYS A 148 5.34 7.13 11.06
CA LYS A 148 6.24 8.27 11.28
C LYS A 148 5.53 9.45 11.90
N THR A 149 4.26 9.64 11.57
CA THR A 149 3.41 10.74 12.04
C THR A 149 2.06 10.23 12.51
N ARG A 150 1.28 11.05 13.21
CA ARG A 150 -0.07 10.71 13.68
C ARG A 150 -1.14 10.84 12.59
N GLU A 151 -0.81 11.44 11.47
CA GLU A 151 -1.67 11.62 10.31
C GLU A 151 -1.75 10.37 9.44
N VAL A 152 -0.78 9.45 9.58
CA VAL A 152 -0.79 8.13 8.92
C VAL A 152 -1.97 7.32 9.45
N ALA A 153 -2.67 6.63 8.55
CA ALA A 153 -3.95 5.98 8.87
C ALA A 153 -3.85 4.85 9.91
N TYR A 154 -2.74 4.16 9.97
CA TYR A 154 -2.54 3.02 10.88
C TYR A 154 -1.26 3.25 11.68
N ASP A 155 -1.35 3.14 13.01
CA ASP A 155 -0.20 3.37 13.87
C ASP A 155 0.91 2.34 13.65
N ARG A 156 0.51 1.09 13.34
CA ARG A 156 1.42 -0.03 13.13
C ARG A 156 0.97 -0.92 11.98
N LEU A 157 1.94 -1.52 11.29
CA LEU A 157 1.70 -2.58 10.32
C LEU A 157 2.54 -3.81 10.65
N LYS A 158 1.97 -4.99 10.38
CA LYS A 158 2.75 -6.22 10.19
C LYS A 158 2.67 -6.59 8.71
N MET A 159 3.80 -6.67 8.04
CA MET A 159 3.87 -6.90 6.60
C MET A 159 4.64 -8.19 6.32
N TRP A 160 3.96 -9.18 5.75
CA TRP A 160 4.57 -10.41 5.23
C TRP A 160 4.98 -10.20 3.79
N ILE A 161 6.24 -10.53 3.46
CA ILE A 161 6.87 -10.22 2.18
C ILE A 161 7.47 -11.52 1.62
N ASP A 162 7.04 -11.95 0.44
CA ASP A 162 7.63 -13.08 -0.29
C ASP A 162 9.13 -12.82 -0.56
N LYS A 163 10.01 -13.71 -0.07
CA LYS A 163 11.47 -13.55 -0.17
C LYS A 163 11.96 -13.53 -1.62
N SER A 164 11.29 -14.26 -2.52
CA SER A 164 11.72 -14.40 -3.91
C SER A 164 11.32 -13.18 -4.78
N LYS A 165 10.28 -12.46 -4.39
CA LYS A 165 9.71 -11.36 -5.18
C LYS A 165 9.88 -10.00 -4.53
N SER A 166 10.17 -9.95 -3.23
CA SER A 166 10.14 -8.74 -2.40
C SER A 166 8.81 -7.97 -2.60
N LEU A 167 7.69 -8.71 -2.53
CA LEU A 167 6.34 -8.20 -2.65
C LEU A 167 5.50 -8.65 -1.45
N PRO A 168 4.59 -7.82 -0.95
CA PRO A 168 3.73 -8.19 0.16
C PRO A 168 2.75 -9.28 -0.26
N THR A 169 2.50 -10.23 0.63
CA THR A 169 1.46 -11.25 0.53
C THR A 169 0.29 -10.89 1.43
N LYS A 170 0.59 -10.31 2.60
CA LYS A 170 -0.39 -9.91 3.61
C LYS A 170 0.12 -8.69 4.39
N ILE A 171 -0.79 -7.78 4.75
CA ILE A 171 -0.53 -6.69 5.70
C ILE A 171 -1.65 -6.65 6.72
N GLU A 172 -1.32 -6.68 8.00
CA GLU A 172 -2.22 -6.37 9.11
C GLU A 172 -2.05 -4.91 9.51
N CYS A 173 -3.16 -4.16 9.50
CA CYS A 173 -3.22 -2.77 9.90
C CYS A 173 -3.70 -2.69 11.35
N LEU A 174 -2.94 -2.04 12.22
CA LEU A 174 -3.10 -2.09 13.66
C LEU A 174 -3.15 -0.69 14.28
N THR A 175 -3.81 -0.59 15.44
CA THR A 175 -3.69 0.58 16.32
C THR A 175 -2.36 0.55 17.08
N GLU A 176 -2.03 1.65 17.79
CA GLU A 176 -0.86 1.71 18.70
C GLU A 176 -0.90 0.61 19.76
N ALA A 177 -2.09 0.22 20.23
CA ALA A 177 -2.30 -0.88 21.19
C ALA A 177 -2.27 -2.28 20.52
N ASN A 178 -1.86 -2.39 19.26
CA ASN A 178 -1.82 -3.63 18.47
C ASN A 178 -3.20 -4.29 18.25
N MET A 179 -4.29 -3.54 18.34
CA MET A 179 -5.61 -4.06 17.96
C MET A 179 -5.74 -4.07 16.43
N LEU A 180 -6.22 -5.18 15.89
CA LEU A 180 -6.41 -5.35 14.44
C LEU A 180 -7.57 -4.48 13.94
N ILE A 181 -7.27 -3.58 13.01
CA ILE A 181 -8.25 -2.74 12.30
C ILE A 181 -8.75 -3.50 11.07
N LYS A 182 -7.83 -4.00 10.24
CA LYS A 182 -8.12 -4.79 9.03
C LYS A 182 -6.91 -5.54 8.54
N THR A 183 -7.14 -6.50 7.65
CA THR A 183 -6.12 -7.24 6.93
C THR A 183 -6.23 -6.98 5.43
N LEU A 184 -5.09 -6.77 4.77
CA LEU A 184 -4.96 -6.67 3.32
C LEU A 184 -4.28 -7.95 2.81
N TYR A 185 -4.88 -8.59 1.80
CA TYR A 185 -4.36 -9.79 1.15
C TYR A 185 -4.01 -9.45 -0.30
N PHE A 186 -2.76 -9.68 -0.70
CA PHE A 186 -2.24 -9.39 -2.02
C PHE A 186 -2.25 -10.64 -2.88
N LYS A 187 -2.99 -10.63 -3.98
CA LYS A 187 -3.30 -11.79 -4.81
C LYS A 187 -3.08 -11.53 -6.29
N ASP A 188 -3.12 -12.59 -7.08
CA ASP A 188 -3.17 -12.59 -8.54
C ASP A 188 -2.03 -11.77 -9.17
N MET A 189 -0.83 -12.38 -9.16
CA MET A 189 0.34 -11.78 -9.81
C MET A 189 0.06 -11.51 -11.29
N LYS A 190 0.35 -10.28 -11.73
CA LYS A 190 0.13 -9.84 -13.12
C LYS A 190 1.31 -9.02 -13.59
N ASP A 191 1.70 -9.25 -14.84
CA ASP A 191 2.62 -8.38 -15.57
C ASP A 191 1.83 -7.20 -16.17
N PHE A 192 2.21 -5.99 -15.78
CA PHE A 192 1.64 -4.73 -16.29
C PHE A 192 2.45 -4.14 -17.44
N GLY A 193 3.54 -4.81 -17.85
CA GLY A 193 4.51 -4.33 -18.82
C GLY A 193 5.57 -3.41 -18.20
N GLY A 194 6.60 -3.09 -19.00
CA GLY A 194 7.69 -2.22 -18.55
C GLY A 194 8.49 -2.76 -17.36
N GLY A 195 8.50 -4.08 -17.14
CA GLY A 195 9.18 -4.74 -16.03
C GLY A 195 8.41 -4.71 -14.71
N LEU A 196 7.16 -4.26 -14.70
CA LEU A 196 6.32 -4.20 -13.49
C LEU A 196 5.46 -5.46 -13.37
N THR A 197 5.87 -6.42 -12.55
CA THR A 197 5.06 -7.60 -12.18
C THR A 197 4.75 -7.55 -10.70
N ARG A 198 3.45 -7.44 -10.36
CA ARG A 198 2.97 -7.29 -8.98
C ARG A 198 1.59 -7.91 -8.78
N PRO A 199 1.11 -8.03 -7.51
CA PRO A 199 -0.29 -8.39 -7.24
C PRO A 199 -1.27 -7.44 -7.92
N SER A 200 -2.25 -7.98 -8.63
CA SER A 200 -3.30 -7.21 -9.32
C SER A 200 -4.59 -7.10 -8.52
N VAL A 201 -4.70 -7.85 -7.42
CA VAL A 201 -5.86 -7.83 -6.53
C VAL A 201 -5.41 -7.59 -5.10
N ILE A 202 -6.10 -6.69 -4.41
CA ILE A 202 -6.01 -6.54 -2.95
C ILE A 202 -7.42 -6.78 -2.40
N GLU A 203 -7.57 -7.81 -1.58
CA GLU A 203 -8.79 -8.04 -0.81
C GLU A 203 -8.58 -7.57 0.63
N THR A 204 -9.62 -7.08 1.26
CA THR A 204 -9.57 -6.71 2.67
C THR A 204 -10.80 -7.17 3.40
N ASP A 205 -10.59 -7.57 4.64
CA ASP A 205 -11.61 -7.77 5.66
C ASP A 205 -11.27 -6.96 6.91
N SER A 206 -12.24 -6.86 7.81
CA SER A 206 -12.04 -6.13 9.07
C SER A 206 -12.91 -6.74 10.18
N PRO A 207 -12.35 -6.98 11.37
CA PRO A 207 -13.15 -7.38 12.53
C PRO A 207 -14.12 -6.29 12.97
N LEU A 208 -13.88 -5.03 12.58
CA LEU A 208 -14.74 -3.88 12.89
C LEU A 208 -15.97 -3.82 11.96
N TYR A 209 -15.92 -4.45 10.78
CA TYR A 209 -16.97 -4.46 9.76
C TYR A 209 -17.33 -5.90 9.39
N LYS A 210 -17.95 -6.63 10.34
CA LYS A 210 -18.29 -8.04 10.16
C LYS A 210 -19.17 -8.26 8.93
N GLY A 211 -18.75 -9.18 8.06
CA GLY A 211 -19.45 -9.54 6.83
C GLY A 211 -19.19 -8.61 5.64
N TYR A 212 -18.60 -7.44 5.83
CA TYR A 212 -18.15 -6.58 4.74
C TYR A 212 -16.80 -7.01 4.20
N LYS A 213 -16.63 -6.94 2.89
CA LYS A 213 -15.34 -7.10 2.20
C LYS A 213 -15.18 -6.00 1.18
N SER A 214 -13.95 -5.60 0.93
CA SER A 214 -13.65 -4.72 -0.19
C SER A 214 -12.53 -5.34 -1.03
N ILE A 215 -12.66 -5.21 -2.35
CA ILE A 215 -11.72 -5.76 -3.32
C ILE A 215 -11.26 -4.63 -4.23
N MET A 216 -9.96 -4.45 -4.35
CA MET A 216 -9.36 -3.53 -5.31
C MET A 216 -8.66 -4.33 -6.41
N ILE A 217 -9.04 -4.09 -7.65
CA ILE A 217 -8.48 -4.75 -8.83
C ILE A 217 -7.74 -3.71 -9.66
N PHE A 218 -6.45 -3.89 -9.85
CA PHE A 218 -5.61 -3.05 -10.70
C PHE A 218 -5.73 -3.54 -12.15
N ALA A 219 -6.25 -2.69 -13.03
CA ALA A 219 -6.49 -3.04 -14.42
C ALA A 219 -5.30 -2.69 -15.32
N ARG A 220 -4.78 -1.48 -15.15
CA ARG A 220 -3.68 -0.92 -15.93
C ARG A 220 -2.83 -0.02 -15.05
N ILE A 221 -1.52 -0.19 -15.11
CA ILE A 221 -0.54 0.70 -14.50
C ILE A 221 0.47 1.05 -15.57
N LYS A 222 0.74 2.34 -15.76
CA LYS A 222 1.69 2.82 -16.77
C LYS A 222 2.58 3.89 -16.16
N LYS A 223 3.88 3.71 -16.25
CA LYS A 223 4.84 4.76 -15.88
C LYS A 223 4.58 6.00 -16.73
N LYS A 224 4.45 7.15 -16.08
CA LYS A 224 4.19 8.44 -16.73
C LYS A 224 4.59 9.57 -15.78
N ASP A 225 5.30 10.53 -16.30
CA ASP A 225 5.68 11.72 -15.55
C ASP A 225 4.58 12.78 -15.65
N PHE A 226 4.42 13.53 -14.57
CA PHE A 226 3.42 14.57 -14.46
C PHE A 226 4.04 15.88 -13.97
N LYS A 227 3.48 17.00 -14.40
CA LYS A 227 3.81 18.32 -13.87
C LYS A 227 3.19 18.51 -12.48
N ASP A 228 3.81 19.32 -11.62
CA ASP A 228 3.33 19.56 -10.26
C ASP A 228 1.98 20.29 -10.23
N GLU A 229 1.69 21.08 -11.24
CA GLU A 229 0.43 21.85 -11.36
C GLU A 229 -0.84 20.98 -11.34
N ILE A 230 -0.74 19.69 -11.72
CA ILE A 230 -1.90 18.78 -11.66
C ILE A 230 -2.22 18.33 -10.23
N PHE A 231 -1.26 18.47 -9.31
CA PHE A 231 -1.44 18.12 -7.89
C PHE A 231 -1.77 19.37 -7.06
N THR A 232 -2.80 20.11 -7.49
CA THR A 232 -3.27 21.33 -6.81
C THR A 232 -4.78 21.27 -6.61
N LEU A 233 -5.27 21.99 -5.60
CA LEU A 233 -6.72 22.07 -5.33
C LEU A 233 -7.49 22.66 -6.52
N THR A 234 -6.88 23.60 -7.22
CA THR A 234 -7.48 24.25 -8.40
C THR A 234 -7.56 23.31 -9.60
N PHE A 235 -6.71 22.30 -9.68
CA PHE A 235 -6.73 21.31 -10.76
C PHE A 235 -7.74 20.18 -10.52
N MET A 236 -8.17 19.92 -9.28
CA MET A 236 -9.07 18.81 -8.95
C MET A 236 -10.33 18.72 -9.82
N PRO A 237 -11.01 19.83 -10.21
CA PRO A 237 -12.14 19.79 -11.15
C PRO A 237 -11.78 19.30 -12.56
N ASN A 238 -10.51 19.41 -12.94
CA ASN A 238 -10.03 19.17 -14.30
C ASN A 238 -9.33 17.80 -14.49
N MET A 239 -9.39 16.92 -13.48
CA MET A 239 -8.71 15.62 -13.50
C MET A 239 -9.07 14.73 -14.71
N GLU A 240 -10.28 14.89 -15.28
CA GLU A 240 -10.71 14.15 -16.47
C GLU A 240 -9.82 14.45 -17.68
N SER A 241 -9.22 15.64 -17.77
CA SER A 241 -8.36 16.04 -18.89
C SER A 241 -7.06 15.21 -18.99
N LEU A 242 -6.62 14.58 -17.89
CA LEU A 242 -5.41 13.75 -17.85
C LEU A 242 -5.56 12.40 -18.57
N ARG A 243 -6.80 12.01 -18.91
CA ARG A 243 -7.14 10.72 -19.54
C ARG A 243 -7.11 10.75 -21.08
N LYS A 244 -6.88 11.91 -21.62
CA LYS A 244 -6.83 12.14 -23.09
C LYS A 244 -5.48 11.75 -23.67
#